data_636d3c3eaa32187a5bef6137f74e0c89
#
_entry.id   636d3c3eaa32187a5bef6137f74e0c89
#
_cell.length_a   1.000
_cell.length_b   1.000
_cell.length_c   1.000
_cell.angle_alpha   90.00
_cell.angle_beta   90.00
_cell.angle_gamma   90.00
#
_symmetry.space_group_name_H-M   'P 1'
#
loop_
_entity.id
_entity.type
_entity.pdbx_description
1 polymer ?
#
loop_
_entity_poly.entity_id
_entity_poly.type
_entity_poly.pdbx_seq_one_letter_code
_entity_poly.pdbx_strand_id
1 'polypeptide(L)'
;MGDKVLKIGSVHQCNCCMGSKTLHPLVSVIDLSKADLSSHTDFKFGFYTILLSECKCEAYRYGHQYYDFSDGTLLCLTPGESISMKDSDNTCPSKGWILAFHPDLICGTALGANIRDYTFFSYRPEEALHVSLREKQVILELLDKINQELQRCIDCYSQKIISKYI
;
A
#
# COMPACT_ATOMS: atom_id res chain seq x y z
N MET A 1 25.74 -11.05 -3.10
CA MET A 1 25.18 -10.09 -4.07
C MET A 1 24.17 -9.24 -3.31
N GLY A 2 24.34 -7.95 -3.27
CA GLY A 2 23.42 -7.06 -2.56
C GLY A 2 22.03 -7.11 -3.19
N ASP A 3 21.01 -7.38 -2.39
CA ASP A 3 19.61 -7.30 -2.80
C ASP A 3 19.36 -5.90 -3.35
N LYS A 4 19.02 -5.82 -4.63
CA LYS A 4 18.85 -4.56 -5.34
C LYS A 4 17.50 -3.97 -4.98
N VAL A 5 17.48 -3.01 -4.05
CA VAL A 5 16.26 -2.29 -3.67
C VAL A 5 15.77 -1.46 -4.85
N LEU A 6 14.54 -1.74 -5.32
CA LEU A 6 13.90 -0.94 -6.37
C LEU A 6 13.31 0.33 -5.76
N LYS A 7 13.83 1.47 -6.17
CA LYS A 7 13.29 2.79 -5.77
C LYS A 7 12.14 3.18 -6.70
N ILE A 8 10.97 3.38 -6.13
CA ILE A 8 9.75 3.78 -6.83
C ILE A 8 9.40 5.20 -6.39
N GLY A 9 9.63 6.18 -7.26
CA GLY A 9 9.46 7.61 -6.96
C GLY A 9 8.07 8.15 -7.23
N SER A 10 7.25 7.47 -8.04
CA SER A 10 5.91 7.93 -8.42
C SER A 10 4.89 6.80 -8.40
N VAL A 11 3.61 7.18 -8.22
CA VAL A 11 2.48 6.24 -8.29
C VAL A 11 2.41 5.57 -9.67
N HIS A 12 2.68 6.32 -10.73
CA HIS A 12 2.72 5.76 -12.09
C HIS A 12 3.80 4.67 -12.23
N GLN A 13 5.00 4.91 -11.70
CA GLN A 13 6.07 3.92 -11.71
C GLN A 13 5.69 2.68 -10.90
N CYS A 14 4.99 2.85 -9.77
CA CYS A 14 4.46 1.74 -8.98
C CYS A 14 3.49 0.90 -9.79
N ASN A 15 2.53 1.53 -10.48
CA ASN A 15 1.58 0.83 -11.34
C ASN A 15 2.28 0.05 -12.46
N CYS A 16 3.26 0.64 -13.12
CA CYS A 16 4.05 -0.04 -14.15
C CYS A 16 4.77 -1.28 -13.60
N CYS A 17 5.39 -1.17 -12.42
CA CYS A 17 6.08 -2.29 -11.79
C CYS A 17 5.13 -3.42 -11.35
N MET A 18 3.89 -3.07 -10.97
CA MET A 18 2.88 -4.02 -10.49
C MET A 18 1.93 -4.50 -11.60
N GLY A 19 2.15 -4.10 -12.84
CA GLY A 19 1.29 -4.47 -13.98
C GLY A 19 -0.11 -3.84 -13.94
N SER A 20 -0.28 -2.74 -13.23
CA SER A 20 -1.55 -2.04 -13.07
C SER A 20 -1.64 -0.80 -13.97
N LYS A 21 -2.87 -0.46 -14.36
CA LYS A 21 -3.13 0.76 -15.15
C LYS A 21 -3.15 1.99 -14.24
N THR A 22 -2.50 3.06 -14.67
CA THR A 22 -2.57 4.36 -13.99
C THR A 22 -3.86 5.08 -14.36
N LEU A 23 -4.77 5.25 -13.39
CA LEU A 23 -6.02 5.99 -13.54
C LEU A 23 -5.91 7.43 -13.02
N HIS A 24 -5.06 7.64 -12.01
CA HIS A 24 -4.80 8.94 -11.41
C HIS A 24 -3.30 9.08 -11.11
N PRO A 25 -2.68 10.25 -11.34
CA PRO A 25 -1.23 10.41 -11.16
C PRO A 25 -0.76 10.37 -9.70
N LEU A 26 -1.65 10.66 -8.75
CA LEU A 26 -1.30 10.82 -7.33
C LEU A 26 -1.82 9.69 -6.42
N VAL A 27 -2.64 8.78 -6.93
CA VAL A 27 -3.22 7.71 -6.12
C VAL A 27 -3.50 6.47 -6.97
N SER A 28 -3.32 5.30 -6.38
CA SER A 28 -3.67 4.02 -7.00
C SER A 28 -4.09 2.99 -5.96
N VAL A 29 -5.04 2.14 -6.34
CA VAL A 29 -5.43 0.93 -5.63
C VAL A 29 -4.98 -0.26 -6.47
N ILE A 30 -4.12 -1.10 -5.91
CA ILE A 30 -3.50 -2.22 -6.62
C ILE A 30 -3.90 -3.53 -5.95
N ASP A 31 -4.44 -4.45 -6.73
CA ASP A 31 -4.71 -5.82 -6.32
C ASP A 31 -3.44 -6.66 -6.50
N LEU A 32 -2.84 -7.09 -5.40
CA LEU A 32 -1.61 -7.87 -5.40
C LEU A 32 -1.78 -9.26 -6.03
N SER A 33 -3.00 -9.82 -6.05
CA SER A 33 -3.26 -11.10 -6.70
C SER A 33 -3.04 -11.06 -8.21
N LYS A 34 -3.07 -9.87 -8.80
CA LYS A 34 -2.88 -9.62 -10.24
C LYS A 34 -1.52 -9.00 -10.55
N ALA A 35 -0.75 -8.65 -9.50
CA ALA A 35 0.55 -8.02 -9.67
C ALA A 35 1.64 -9.03 -10.03
N ASP A 36 2.54 -8.66 -10.94
CA ASP A 36 3.73 -9.43 -11.24
C ASP A 36 4.91 -8.92 -10.37
N LEU A 37 5.18 -9.64 -9.29
CA LEU A 37 6.26 -9.35 -8.35
C LEU A 37 7.53 -10.19 -8.60
N SER A 38 7.56 -10.96 -9.69
CA SER A 38 8.59 -11.97 -9.93
C SER A 38 10.01 -11.41 -10.10
N SER A 39 10.15 -10.16 -10.47
CA SER A 39 11.45 -9.56 -10.81
C SER A 39 12.14 -8.80 -9.66
N HIS A 40 11.42 -8.41 -8.62
CA HIS A 40 11.97 -7.61 -7.52
C HIS A 40 11.35 -8.03 -6.19
N THR A 41 12.18 -8.08 -5.15
CA THR A 41 11.76 -8.47 -3.82
C THR A 41 11.76 -7.32 -2.82
N ASP A 42 12.57 -6.29 -3.05
CA ASP A 42 12.73 -5.16 -2.14
C ASP A 42 12.32 -3.87 -2.83
N PHE A 43 11.42 -3.12 -2.21
CA PHE A 43 10.86 -1.88 -2.73
C PHE A 43 11.06 -0.73 -1.74
N LYS A 44 11.39 0.45 -2.27
CA LYS A 44 11.45 1.70 -1.52
C LYS A 44 10.51 2.71 -2.17
N PHE A 45 9.45 3.09 -1.46
CA PHE A 45 8.43 3.99 -2.00
C PHE A 45 8.71 5.46 -1.64
N GLY A 46 8.57 6.36 -2.62
CA GLY A 46 8.67 7.81 -2.44
C GLY A 46 7.35 8.49 -2.09
N PHE A 47 6.34 7.73 -1.69
CA PHE A 47 4.98 8.17 -1.37
C PHE A 47 4.40 7.32 -0.24
N TYR A 48 3.25 7.72 0.29
CA TYR A 48 2.54 6.92 1.31
C TYR A 48 2.02 5.62 0.71
N THR A 49 2.18 4.54 1.46
CA THR A 49 1.72 3.21 1.05
C THR A 49 1.02 2.54 2.21
N ILE A 50 -0.22 2.09 1.98
CA ILE A 50 -0.96 1.26 2.91
C ILE A 50 -1.10 -0.12 2.28
N LEU A 51 -0.53 -1.13 2.90
CA LEU A 51 -0.56 -2.52 2.47
C LEU A 51 -1.50 -3.32 3.36
N LEU A 52 -2.56 -3.86 2.80
CA LEU A 52 -3.40 -4.86 3.44
C LEU A 52 -2.99 -6.24 2.93
N SER A 53 -2.38 -7.05 3.77
CA SER A 53 -2.01 -8.42 3.44
C SER A 53 -3.06 -9.41 3.89
N GLU A 54 -3.44 -10.32 3.02
CA GLU A 54 -4.38 -11.42 3.28
C GLU A 54 -3.68 -12.79 3.35
N CYS A 55 -2.37 -12.83 3.16
CA CYS A 55 -1.63 -14.08 3.12
C CYS A 55 -1.31 -14.59 4.53
N LYS A 56 -1.51 -15.90 4.74
CA LYS A 56 -1.09 -16.61 5.97
C LYS A 56 0.39 -17.00 5.95
N CYS A 57 1.10 -16.64 4.90
CA CYS A 57 2.50 -17.02 4.74
C CYS A 57 3.40 -16.08 5.55
N GLU A 58 4.44 -16.63 6.15
CA GLU A 58 5.52 -15.93 6.87
C GLU A 58 6.37 -15.00 5.97
N ALA A 59 5.77 -14.49 4.87
CA ALA A 59 6.48 -14.01 3.70
C ALA A 59 6.90 -12.54 3.76
N TYR A 60 6.42 -11.77 4.71
CA TYR A 60 6.77 -10.36 4.78
C TYR A 60 7.85 -10.11 5.82
N ARG A 61 9.03 -9.79 5.34
CA ARG A 61 10.12 -9.31 6.17
C ARG A 61 10.14 -7.79 6.15
N TYR A 62 9.86 -7.22 7.30
CA TYR A 62 10.06 -5.81 7.53
C TYR A 62 11.32 -5.64 8.42
N GLY A 63 12.34 -4.98 7.91
CA GLY A 63 13.62 -4.89 8.60
C GLY A 63 14.25 -6.28 8.78
N HIS A 64 14.56 -6.65 10.03
CA HIS A 64 15.19 -7.94 10.39
C HIS A 64 14.25 -8.92 11.09
N GLN A 65 12.94 -8.63 11.20
CA GLN A 65 11.99 -9.49 11.90
C GLN A 65 10.96 -10.10 10.96
N TYR A 66 10.51 -11.31 11.29
CA TYR A 66 9.46 -12.03 10.60
C TYR A 66 8.16 -11.88 11.38
N TYR A 67 7.04 -11.68 10.68
CA TYR A 67 5.71 -11.57 11.27
C TYR A 67 4.83 -12.74 10.87
N ASP A 68 4.09 -13.25 11.86
CA ASP A 68 3.02 -14.24 11.63
C ASP A 68 1.71 -13.50 11.34
N PHE A 69 1.27 -13.59 10.08
CA PHE A 69 0.07 -12.93 9.58
C PHE A 69 -1.10 -13.91 9.53
N SER A 70 -1.84 -14.08 10.62
CA SER A 70 -2.89 -15.09 10.66
C SER A 70 -4.20 -14.71 9.96
N ASP A 71 -4.68 -13.48 10.05
CA ASP A 71 -6.03 -13.12 9.54
C ASP A 71 -6.09 -11.89 8.64
N GLY A 72 -5.10 -11.08 8.65
CA GLY A 72 -4.96 -9.84 7.88
C GLY A 72 -4.09 -8.85 8.64
N THR A 73 -3.19 -8.24 7.92
CA THR A 73 -2.26 -7.28 8.47
C THR A 73 -2.25 -6.01 7.66
N LEU A 74 -2.35 -4.89 8.34
CA LEU A 74 -2.25 -3.57 7.77
C LEU A 74 -0.88 -2.99 8.09
N LEU A 75 -0.15 -2.62 7.05
CA LEU A 75 1.14 -1.96 7.15
C LEU A 75 1.06 -0.59 6.49
N CYS A 76 1.44 0.45 7.23
CA CYS A 76 1.45 1.82 6.74
C CYS A 76 2.89 2.31 6.62
N LEU A 77 3.28 2.72 5.43
CA LEU A 77 4.62 3.21 5.11
C LEU A 77 4.58 4.68 4.76
N THR A 78 5.51 5.44 5.35
CA THR A 78 5.75 6.84 4.96
C THR A 78 6.70 6.91 3.76
N PRO A 79 6.72 8.06 3.04
CA PRO A 79 7.68 8.26 1.95
C PRO A 79 9.12 8.04 2.40
N GLY A 80 9.85 7.21 1.67
CA GLY A 80 11.24 6.87 1.96
C GLY A 80 11.46 5.59 2.73
N GLU A 81 10.41 4.94 3.21
CA GLU A 81 10.51 3.62 3.82
C GLU A 81 10.58 2.51 2.78
N SER A 82 11.17 1.39 3.18
CA SER A 82 11.36 0.22 2.31
C SER A 82 10.73 -1.02 2.90
N ILE A 83 10.22 -1.88 2.03
CA ILE A 83 9.65 -3.17 2.38
C ILE A 83 10.27 -4.27 1.52
N SER A 84 10.51 -5.43 2.13
CA SER A 84 10.90 -6.66 1.43
C SER A 84 9.72 -7.59 1.31
N MET A 85 9.38 -7.95 0.07
CA MET A 85 8.34 -8.90 -0.26
C MET A 85 8.98 -10.21 -0.73
N LYS A 86 9.76 -10.87 0.15
CA LYS A 86 10.38 -12.15 -0.16
C LYS A 86 9.41 -13.28 0.14
N ASP A 87 9.06 -14.05 -0.88
CA ASP A 87 8.48 -15.37 -0.68
C ASP A 87 9.59 -16.34 -0.29
N SER A 88 9.50 -16.89 0.91
CA SER A 88 10.42 -17.96 1.35
C SER A 88 10.15 -19.30 0.64
N ASP A 89 8.98 -19.48 0.10
CA ASP A 89 8.59 -20.65 -0.70
C ASP A 89 7.62 -20.20 -1.80
N ASN A 90 7.98 -20.35 -3.05
CA ASN A 90 7.22 -20.02 -4.27
C ASN A 90 5.77 -20.55 -4.38
N THR A 91 5.11 -20.82 -3.27
CA THR A 91 3.84 -21.55 -3.21
C THR A 91 2.63 -20.70 -2.85
N CYS A 92 2.80 -19.45 -2.39
CA CYS A 92 1.66 -18.61 -2.03
C CYS A 92 1.63 -17.34 -2.89
N PRO A 93 0.64 -17.20 -3.79
CA PRO A 93 0.49 -15.93 -4.50
C PRO A 93 0.25 -14.81 -3.48
N SER A 94 0.94 -13.71 -3.64
CA SER A 94 0.72 -12.52 -2.82
C SER A 94 -0.74 -12.10 -2.92
N LYS A 95 -1.49 -12.23 -1.83
CA LYS A 95 -2.88 -11.80 -1.73
C LYS A 95 -2.95 -10.56 -0.88
N GLY A 96 -3.64 -9.57 -1.37
CA GLY A 96 -3.84 -8.33 -0.64
C GLY A 96 -4.00 -7.14 -1.55
N TRP A 97 -3.96 -5.97 -0.96
CA TRP A 97 -4.19 -4.70 -1.61
C TRP A 97 -3.13 -3.68 -1.23
N ILE A 98 -2.74 -2.85 -2.18
CA ILE A 98 -1.92 -1.66 -1.93
C ILE A 98 -2.75 -0.43 -2.26
N LEU A 99 -2.83 0.51 -1.31
CA LEU A 99 -3.22 1.88 -1.55
C LEU A 99 -1.95 2.73 -1.55
N ALA A 100 -1.60 3.28 -2.71
CA ALA A 100 -0.46 4.17 -2.89
C ALA A 100 -0.96 5.58 -3.15
N PHE A 101 -0.49 6.58 -2.39
CA PHE A 101 -0.88 7.97 -2.62
C PHE A 101 0.28 8.94 -2.35
N HIS A 102 0.43 9.88 -3.27
CA HIS A 102 1.45 10.91 -3.18
C HIS A 102 1.04 11.98 -2.15
N PRO A 103 2.00 12.59 -1.41
CA PRO A 103 1.71 13.67 -0.47
C PRO A 103 0.90 14.83 -1.06
N ASP A 104 1.07 15.14 -2.35
CA ASP A 104 0.33 16.20 -3.03
C ASP A 104 -1.19 15.94 -3.10
N LEU A 105 -1.61 14.66 -3.07
CA LEU A 105 -3.02 14.31 -3.05
C LEU A 105 -3.74 14.88 -1.82
N ILE A 106 -3.07 14.82 -0.68
CA ILE A 106 -3.63 15.21 0.63
C ILE A 106 -3.27 16.64 1.01
N CYS A 107 -2.46 17.32 0.22
CA CYS A 107 -2.10 18.72 0.44
C CYS A 107 -3.34 19.61 0.46
N GLY A 108 -3.47 20.43 1.50
CA GLY A 108 -4.63 21.32 1.69
C GLY A 108 -5.90 20.61 2.16
N THR A 109 -5.84 19.32 2.49
CA THR A 109 -6.96 18.57 3.08
C THR A 109 -6.79 18.39 4.59
N ALA A 110 -7.87 18.05 5.30
CA ALA A 110 -7.81 17.71 6.72
C ALA A 110 -6.89 16.52 6.99
N LEU A 111 -6.87 15.53 6.10
CA LEU A 111 -5.95 14.40 6.18
C LEU A 111 -4.49 14.88 6.11
N GLY A 112 -4.15 15.73 5.15
CA GLY A 112 -2.79 16.26 5.01
C GLY A 112 -2.32 17.10 6.20
N ALA A 113 -3.24 17.84 6.80
CA ALA A 113 -2.94 18.62 8.02
C ALA A 113 -2.61 17.73 9.22
N ASN A 114 -3.28 16.57 9.34
CA ASN A 114 -3.23 15.71 10.52
C ASN A 114 -2.49 14.38 10.31
N ILE A 115 -1.94 14.12 9.12
CA ILE A 115 -1.35 12.80 8.82
C ILE A 115 -0.21 12.41 9.76
N ARG A 116 0.51 13.41 10.29
CA ARG A 116 1.60 13.19 11.25
C ARG A 116 1.10 12.79 12.65
N ASP A 117 -0.16 13.09 12.96
CA ASP A 117 -0.78 12.75 14.23
C ASP A 117 -1.31 11.30 14.25
N TYR A 118 -1.41 10.69 13.08
CA TYR A 118 -1.76 9.27 12.96
C TYR A 118 -0.55 8.41 13.30
N THR A 119 -0.56 7.89 14.53
CA THR A 119 0.56 7.13 15.11
C THR A 119 0.97 5.91 14.32
N PHE A 120 0.03 5.28 13.59
CA PHE A 120 0.30 4.10 12.78
C PHE A 120 1.23 4.36 11.57
N PHE A 121 1.37 5.60 11.13
CA PHE A 121 2.42 6.00 10.17
C PHE A 121 3.78 6.28 10.84
N SER A 122 3.80 6.39 12.17
CA SER A 122 5.03 6.57 12.95
C SER A 122 5.48 5.29 13.62
N TYR A 123 4.68 4.23 13.54
CA TYR A 123 5.05 2.94 14.11
C TYR A 123 6.29 2.40 13.41
N ARG A 124 7.13 1.82 14.24
CA ARG A 124 8.24 1.05 13.69
C ARG A 124 7.68 -0.09 12.85
N PRO A 125 8.45 -0.51 11.89
CA PRO A 125 8.10 -1.62 11.01
C PRO A 125 7.64 -2.88 11.70
N GLU A 126 8.06 -3.04 12.91
CA GLU A 126 7.83 -4.21 13.75
C GLU A 126 6.42 -4.22 14.38
N GLU A 127 5.67 -3.14 14.21
CA GLU A 127 4.36 -2.95 14.84
C GLU A 127 3.22 -2.95 13.80
N ALA A 128 3.27 -3.90 12.86
CA ALA A 128 2.19 -4.07 11.90
C ALA A 128 0.84 -4.29 12.62
N LEU A 129 -0.21 -3.61 12.14
CA LEU A 129 -1.53 -3.71 12.74
C LEU A 129 -2.21 -5.00 12.31
N HIS A 130 -2.57 -5.83 13.27
CA HIS A 130 -3.47 -6.95 13.03
C HIS A 130 -4.90 -6.44 12.95
N VAL A 131 -5.56 -6.70 11.84
CA VAL A 131 -6.95 -6.29 11.62
C VAL A 131 -7.89 -7.47 11.80
N SER A 132 -9.00 -7.24 12.51
CA SER A 132 -10.08 -8.20 12.61
C SER A 132 -10.79 -8.36 11.25
N LEU A 133 -11.56 -9.45 11.10
CA LEU A 133 -12.35 -9.67 9.88
C LEU A 133 -13.28 -8.50 9.57
N ARG A 134 -13.88 -7.89 10.60
CA ARG A 134 -14.78 -6.74 10.45
C ARG A 134 -14.02 -5.50 9.97
N GLU A 135 -12.87 -5.20 10.56
CA GLU A 135 -12.03 -4.07 10.15
C GLU A 135 -11.51 -4.26 8.74
N LYS A 136 -11.07 -5.47 8.40
CA LYS A 136 -10.66 -5.83 7.04
C LYS A 136 -11.78 -5.57 6.03
N GLN A 137 -13.01 -5.96 6.34
CA GLN A 137 -14.16 -5.71 5.46
C GLN A 137 -14.38 -4.22 5.24
N VAL A 138 -14.33 -3.40 6.29
CA VAL A 138 -14.45 -1.93 6.18
C VAL A 138 -13.34 -1.36 5.30
N ILE A 139 -12.11 -1.81 5.46
CA ILE A 139 -10.97 -1.35 4.64
C ILE A 139 -11.21 -1.72 3.17
N LEU A 140 -11.64 -2.94 2.88
CA LEU A 140 -11.94 -3.37 1.50
C LEU A 140 -13.07 -2.56 0.87
N GLU A 141 -14.10 -2.22 1.61
CA GLU A 141 -15.20 -1.35 1.14
C GLU A 141 -14.70 0.06 0.83
N LEU A 142 -13.79 0.61 1.65
CA LEU A 142 -13.18 1.92 1.39
C LEU A 142 -12.26 1.89 0.16
N LEU A 143 -11.46 0.84 0.00
CA LEU A 143 -10.63 0.66 -1.19
C LEU A 143 -11.47 0.55 -2.47
N ASP A 144 -12.59 -0.15 -2.40
CA ASP A 144 -13.53 -0.25 -3.53
C ASP A 144 -14.14 1.11 -3.89
N LYS A 145 -14.55 1.91 -2.91
CA LYS A 145 -15.05 3.27 -3.13
C LYS A 145 -13.99 4.17 -3.78
N ILE A 146 -12.75 4.10 -3.34
CA ILE A 146 -11.64 4.83 -3.97
C ILE A 146 -11.48 4.37 -5.41
N ASN A 147 -11.47 3.06 -5.66
CA ASN A 147 -11.31 2.50 -7.00
C ASN A 147 -12.46 2.90 -7.94
N GLN A 148 -13.69 2.92 -7.46
CA GLN A 148 -14.85 3.41 -8.21
C GLN A 148 -14.69 4.89 -8.57
N GLU A 149 -14.23 5.73 -7.65
CA GLU A 149 -13.98 7.14 -7.92
C GLU A 149 -12.86 7.33 -8.96
N LEU A 150 -11.81 6.52 -8.90
CA LEU A 150 -10.72 6.54 -9.88
C LEU A 150 -11.16 6.16 -11.30
N GLN A 151 -12.22 5.38 -11.45
CA GLN A 151 -12.79 5.00 -12.76
C GLN A 151 -13.70 6.06 -13.37
N ARG A 152 -14.07 7.08 -12.60
CA ARG A 152 -14.84 8.23 -13.10
C ARG A 152 -13.92 9.24 -13.77
N CYS A 153 -14.52 10.21 -14.47
CA CYS A 153 -13.77 11.36 -14.95
C CYS A 153 -13.16 12.13 -13.78
N ILE A 154 -11.84 12.34 -13.84
CA ILE A 154 -11.12 13.11 -12.82
C ILE A 154 -11.57 14.57 -12.92
N ASP A 155 -12.09 15.11 -11.84
CA ASP A 155 -12.49 16.51 -11.71
C ASP A 155 -11.90 17.14 -10.44
N CYS A 156 -12.19 18.40 -10.19
CA CYS A 156 -11.67 19.12 -9.02
C CYS A 156 -12.17 18.57 -7.67
N TYR A 157 -13.19 17.73 -7.66
CA TYR A 157 -13.74 17.12 -6.45
C TYR A 157 -13.16 15.73 -6.17
N SER A 158 -12.64 15.04 -7.17
CA SER A 158 -12.12 13.68 -7.04
C SER A 158 -11.05 13.59 -5.95
N GLN A 159 -10.12 14.54 -5.90
CA GLN A 159 -9.09 14.60 -4.86
C GLN A 159 -9.67 14.71 -3.45
N LYS A 160 -10.69 15.55 -3.26
CA LYS A 160 -11.35 15.74 -1.95
C LYS A 160 -12.12 14.50 -1.53
N ILE A 161 -12.81 13.86 -2.46
CA ILE A 161 -13.58 12.64 -2.22
C ILE A 161 -12.64 11.50 -1.84
N ILE A 162 -11.60 11.27 -2.61
CA ILE A 162 -10.60 10.22 -2.35
C ILE A 162 -9.93 10.43 -1.00
N SER A 163 -9.52 11.66 -0.69
CA SER A 163 -8.87 11.99 0.60
C SER A 163 -9.77 11.70 1.81
N LYS A 164 -11.09 11.67 1.65
CA LYS A 164 -12.02 11.30 2.73
C LYS A 164 -12.14 9.80 2.94
N TYR A 165 -11.82 9.01 1.93
CA TYR A 165 -11.84 7.56 2.02
C TYR A 165 -10.51 6.97 2.51
N ILE A 166 -9.42 7.73 2.38
CA ILE A 166 -8.11 7.36 2.94
C ILE A 166 -8.11 7.56 4.47
#